data_6dc3b752bcf3d76fceefe0c9c379dc13
#
_entry.id   6dc3b752bcf3d76fceefe0c9c379dc13
#
_cell.length_a   1.000
_cell.length_b   1.000
_cell.length_c   1.000
_cell.angle_alpha   90.00
_cell.angle_beta   90.00
_cell.angle_gamma   90.00
#
_symmetry.space_group_name_H-M   'P 1'
#
loop_
_entity.id
_entity.type
_entity.pdbx_description
1 polymer ?
#
loop_
_entity_poly.entity_id
_entity_poly.type
_entity_poly.pdbx_seq_one_letter_code
_entity_poly.pdbx_strand_id
1 'polypeptide(L)'
;EIMPSLVGSEMCIRDSDTACKTYSEVIGNIQRDCNSARKYWHFIKLMGRSASHIALECALQVQPNMCIISEEVEAKDMSLDDIVTSIAKVVAERAAQGNNFGTVLIPEGLVEFIPAMKRLIAELNDFLAANAEEFAQIKKSHQRDYIIRKLSPENAVIYASLPEGVARQLSLDRDPHGNVQVSLIETEKLLSEMVGTKLAQWKEEGKFVGKFAAQHHFFGYEGRCAAPSNFDADYCYSLGYAASALIANGKTGYMSSVRNTTAPAEEWIAGGVPITMMMNMERRHGEMKPVIQKALVKLDGAPFKAFAAQRDRWAMETDYVYPGPIQYFGPTEVCDQATKTLQLEQAK
;
A
#
# COMPACT_ATOMS: atom_id res chain seq x y z
N GLU A 1 -15.33 -17.13 -11.81
CA GLU A 1 -15.99 -16.73 -10.54
C GLU A 1 -15.38 -17.35 -9.26
N ILE A 2 -14.21 -17.99 -9.35
CA ILE A 2 -13.48 -18.51 -8.17
C ILE A 2 -12.52 -17.43 -7.60
N MET A 3 -12.33 -16.37 -8.35
CA MET A 3 -11.28 -15.37 -8.10
C MET A 3 -11.51 -14.37 -6.94
N PRO A 4 -12.72 -13.89 -6.61
CA PRO A 4 -12.86 -12.90 -5.54
C PRO A 4 -12.44 -13.41 -4.16
N SER A 5 -12.70 -14.68 -3.85
CA SER A 5 -12.35 -15.28 -2.57
C SER A 5 -10.85 -15.65 -2.44
N LEU A 6 -10.15 -15.74 -3.58
CA LEU A 6 -8.71 -15.98 -3.62
C LEU A 6 -7.91 -14.68 -3.56
N VAL A 7 -8.48 -13.60 -4.07
CA VAL A 7 -7.96 -12.23 -3.91
C VAL A 7 -7.91 -11.85 -2.43
N GLY A 8 -8.89 -12.33 -1.64
CA GLY A 8 -8.85 -12.23 -0.19
C GLY A 8 -7.73 -13.01 0.48
N SER A 9 -7.10 -13.99 -0.18
CA SER A 9 -6.18 -14.89 0.51
C SER A 9 -4.90 -14.23 1.02
N GLU A 10 -4.32 -13.25 0.32
CA GLU A 10 -3.19 -12.48 0.87
C GLU A 10 -3.64 -11.43 1.89
N MET A 11 -4.81 -10.85 1.70
CA MET A 11 -5.40 -9.98 2.72
C MET A 11 -5.88 -10.78 3.94
N CYS A 12 -6.46 -11.94 3.73
CA CYS A 12 -7.09 -12.73 4.78
C CYS A 12 -6.17 -13.76 5.47
N ILE A 13 -5.06 -14.16 4.89
CA ILE A 13 -4.10 -15.09 5.51
C ILE A 13 -3.27 -14.41 6.63
N ARG A 14 -3.33 -13.07 6.78
CA ARG A 14 -2.47 -12.35 7.71
C ARG A 14 -3.17 -11.22 8.46
N ASP A 15 -4.34 -11.49 9.03
CA ASP A 15 -5.07 -10.53 9.89
C ASP A 15 -5.37 -9.19 9.20
N SER A 16 -5.80 -9.23 7.95
CA SER A 16 -5.99 -8.01 7.15
C SER A 16 -7.21 -7.19 7.57
N ASP A 17 -8.29 -7.83 8.02
CA ASP A 17 -9.44 -7.12 8.57
C ASP A 17 -9.04 -6.37 9.84
N THR A 18 -8.34 -7.06 10.74
CA THR A 18 -7.77 -6.47 11.95
C THR A 18 -6.83 -5.32 11.64
N ALA A 19 -5.89 -5.50 10.70
CA ALA A 19 -4.94 -4.48 10.31
C ALA A 19 -5.64 -3.25 9.70
N CYS A 20 -6.60 -3.45 8.80
CA CYS A 20 -7.36 -2.37 8.19
C CYS A 20 -8.18 -1.58 9.23
N LYS A 21 -8.83 -2.27 10.17
CA LYS A 21 -9.59 -1.63 11.26
C LYS A 21 -8.67 -0.85 12.20
N THR A 22 -7.53 -1.46 12.60
CA THR A 22 -6.54 -0.81 13.46
C THR A 22 -5.96 0.44 12.80
N TYR A 23 -5.54 0.33 11.53
CA TYR A 23 -5.02 1.48 10.81
C TYR A 23 -6.08 2.56 10.61
N SER A 24 -7.32 2.19 10.30
CA SER A 24 -8.41 3.15 10.14
C SER A 24 -8.73 3.89 11.43
N GLU A 25 -8.67 3.22 12.59
CA GLU A 25 -8.77 3.87 13.90
C GLU A 25 -7.68 4.92 14.09
N VAL A 26 -6.41 4.53 13.89
CA VAL A 26 -5.27 5.44 14.10
C VAL A 26 -5.28 6.59 13.10
N ILE A 27 -5.63 6.34 11.83
CA ILE A 27 -5.80 7.40 10.82
C ILE A 27 -6.92 8.36 11.25
N GLY A 28 -8.05 7.84 11.71
CA GLY A 28 -9.16 8.65 12.22
C GLY A 28 -8.73 9.55 13.40
N ASN A 29 -7.88 9.04 14.31
CA ASN A 29 -7.33 9.83 15.41
C ASN A 29 -6.41 10.95 14.89
N ILE A 30 -5.53 10.65 13.90
CA ILE A 30 -4.70 11.67 13.24
C ILE A 30 -5.57 12.70 12.53
N GLN A 31 -6.64 12.29 11.87
CA GLN A 31 -7.57 13.20 11.18
C GLN A 31 -8.30 14.14 12.15
N ARG A 32 -8.62 13.66 13.35
CA ARG A 32 -9.17 14.54 14.40
C ARG A 32 -8.17 15.62 14.80
N ASP A 33 -6.92 15.25 15.06
CA ASP A 33 -5.86 16.20 15.38
C ASP A 33 -5.61 17.15 14.20
N CYS A 34 -5.52 16.62 12.98
CA CYS A 34 -5.33 17.36 11.76
C CYS A 34 -6.41 18.45 11.57
N ASN A 35 -7.69 18.10 11.78
CA ASN A 35 -8.81 19.04 11.69
C ASN A 35 -8.84 20.06 12.85
N SER A 36 -8.35 19.70 14.02
CA SER A 36 -8.22 20.60 15.17
C SER A 36 -7.06 21.58 15.01
N ALA A 37 -5.87 21.06 14.70
CA ALA A 37 -4.65 21.84 14.61
C ALA A 37 -4.58 22.70 13.34
N ARG A 38 -5.11 22.24 12.22
CA ARG A 38 -5.16 22.88 10.89
C ARG A 38 -3.79 23.34 10.35
N LYS A 39 -2.72 22.59 10.68
CA LYS A 39 -1.34 23.03 10.43
C LYS A 39 -0.53 22.11 9.52
N TYR A 40 -0.84 20.80 9.49
CA TYR A 40 0.04 19.80 8.94
C TYR A 40 -0.65 18.95 7.88
N TRP A 41 0.13 18.55 6.88
CA TRP A 41 -0.18 17.47 5.96
C TRP A 41 0.43 16.18 6.50
N HIS A 42 -0.39 15.17 6.76
CA HIS A 42 0.06 13.86 7.26
C HIS A 42 0.22 12.90 6.10
N PHE A 43 1.47 12.50 5.85
CA PHE A 43 1.83 11.48 4.87
C PHE A 43 1.92 10.15 5.60
N ILE A 44 1.00 9.25 5.31
CA ILE A 44 0.80 8.01 6.06
C ILE A 44 1.08 6.84 5.14
N LYS A 45 2.23 6.18 5.34
CA LYS A 45 2.56 4.94 4.65
C LYS A 45 1.93 3.77 5.38
N LEU A 46 1.17 2.95 4.65
CA LEU A 46 0.46 1.78 5.15
C LEU A 46 1.16 0.50 4.67
N MET A 47 1.34 -0.46 5.59
CA MET A 47 1.85 -1.78 5.25
C MET A 47 1.02 -2.41 4.14
N GLY A 48 1.69 -3.17 3.26
CA GLY A 48 1.07 -3.82 2.12
C GLY A 48 1.99 -3.77 0.90
N ARG A 49 3.04 -4.61 0.91
CA ARG A 49 4.11 -4.57 -0.10
C ARG A 49 3.64 -4.85 -1.52
N SER A 50 2.64 -5.72 -1.67
CA SER A 50 2.35 -6.33 -2.97
C SER A 50 1.13 -5.74 -3.68
N ALA A 51 0.27 -4.99 -2.99
CA ALA A 51 -0.95 -4.42 -3.53
C ALA A 51 -1.51 -3.32 -2.61
N SER A 52 -2.41 -2.49 -3.14
CA SER A 52 -2.97 -1.33 -2.43
C SER A 52 -4.29 -1.63 -1.69
N HIS A 53 -4.62 -2.90 -1.43
CA HIS A 53 -5.92 -3.26 -0.80
C HIS A 53 -6.12 -2.61 0.57
N ILE A 54 -5.10 -2.64 1.44
CA ILE A 54 -5.17 -2.03 2.78
C ILE A 54 -5.37 -0.51 2.66
N ALA A 55 -4.63 0.14 1.75
CA ALA A 55 -4.78 1.57 1.54
C ALA A 55 -6.18 1.93 1.00
N LEU A 56 -6.72 1.13 0.08
CA LEU A 56 -8.06 1.31 -0.46
C LEU A 56 -9.13 1.12 0.62
N GLU A 57 -9.03 0.05 1.44
CA GLU A 57 -9.96 -0.19 2.54
C GLU A 57 -9.93 0.96 3.56
N CYS A 58 -8.74 1.36 4.00
CA CYS A 58 -8.62 2.50 4.91
C CYS A 58 -9.21 3.78 4.30
N ALA A 59 -8.98 4.04 3.00
CA ALA A 59 -9.55 5.21 2.34
C ALA A 59 -11.09 5.19 2.34
N LEU A 60 -11.69 4.04 2.09
CA LEU A 60 -13.16 3.87 2.14
C LEU A 60 -13.72 4.03 3.55
N GLN A 61 -12.92 3.71 4.58
CA GLN A 61 -13.35 3.84 5.97
C GLN A 61 -13.21 5.26 6.51
N VAL A 62 -12.12 5.98 6.18
CA VAL A 62 -11.76 7.24 6.86
C VAL A 62 -11.85 8.48 5.96
N GLN A 63 -12.05 8.33 4.66
CA GLN A 63 -12.22 9.41 3.67
C GLN A 63 -11.08 10.45 3.72
N PRO A 64 -9.83 10.06 3.45
CA PRO A 64 -8.68 10.96 3.45
C PRO A 64 -8.75 11.94 2.27
N ASN A 65 -7.98 13.03 2.33
CA ASN A 65 -7.90 13.96 1.19
C ASN A 65 -7.26 13.30 -0.03
N MET A 66 -6.32 12.40 0.17
CA MET A 66 -5.74 11.61 -0.92
C MET A 66 -5.44 10.18 -0.46
N CYS A 67 -5.61 9.26 -1.38
CA CYS A 67 -5.09 7.90 -1.28
C CYS A 67 -4.50 7.50 -2.62
N ILE A 68 -3.25 7.07 -2.62
CA ILE A 68 -2.58 6.58 -3.82
C ILE A 68 -2.90 5.10 -3.96
N ILE A 69 -3.28 4.68 -5.16
CA ILE A 69 -3.47 3.27 -5.52
C ILE A 69 -2.38 2.88 -6.50
N SER A 70 -1.48 2.02 -6.09
CA SER A 70 -0.28 1.66 -6.85
C SER A 70 -0.62 1.07 -8.22
N GLU A 71 -1.67 0.26 -8.30
CA GLU A 71 -2.16 -0.35 -9.53
C GLU A 71 -2.68 0.69 -10.53
N GLU A 72 -3.27 1.79 -10.05
CA GLU A 72 -3.66 2.91 -10.90
C GLU A 72 -2.44 3.67 -11.43
N VAL A 73 -1.41 3.83 -10.60
CA VAL A 73 -0.14 4.46 -10.99
C VAL A 73 0.52 3.67 -12.12
N GLU A 74 0.59 2.34 -12.01
CA GLU A 74 1.15 1.48 -13.06
C GLU A 74 0.28 1.52 -14.34
N ALA A 75 -1.03 1.39 -14.21
CA ALA A 75 -1.96 1.37 -15.34
C ALA A 75 -1.98 2.69 -16.15
N LYS A 76 -1.71 3.81 -15.49
CA LYS A 76 -1.64 5.14 -16.11
C LYS A 76 -0.21 5.56 -16.51
N ASP A 77 0.77 4.68 -16.33
CA ASP A 77 2.20 4.95 -16.57
C ASP A 77 2.68 6.26 -15.89
N MET A 78 2.22 6.48 -14.65
CA MET A 78 2.54 7.70 -13.92
C MET A 78 4.00 7.69 -13.46
N SER A 79 4.67 8.81 -13.69
CA SER A 79 5.99 9.06 -13.11
C SER A 79 5.90 9.51 -11.64
N LEU A 80 7.02 9.49 -10.95
CA LEU A 80 7.12 10.04 -9.59
C LEU A 80 6.73 11.53 -9.56
N ASP A 81 7.09 12.30 -10.60
CA ASP A 81 6.74 13.72 -10.69
C ASP A 81 5.23 13.92 -10.92
N ASP A 82 4.54 13.06 -11.66
CA ASP A 82 3.09 13.10 -11.83
C ASP A 82 2.37 12.91 -10.49
N ILE A 83 2.83 11.94 -9.69
CA ILE A 83 2.30 11.69 -8.33
C ILE A 83 2.51 12.92 -7.47
N VAL A 84 3.74 13.44 -7.41
CA VAL A 84 4.09 14.64 -6.65
C VAL A 84 3.26 15.85 -7.09
N THR A 85 3.08 16.01 -8.41
CA THR A 85 2.26 17.10 -8.99
C THR A 85 0.80 16.97 -8.60
N SER A 86 0.25 15.75 -8.58
CA SER A 86 -1.14 15.53 -8.17
C SER A 86 -1.36 15.90 -6.70
N ILE A 87 -0.43 15.50 -5.83
CA ILE A 87 -0.48 15.87 -4.40
C ILE A 87 -0.35 17.40 -4.24
N ALA A 88 0.64 18.01 -4.91
CA ALA A 88 0.89 19.45 -4.82
C ALA A 88 -0.33 20.27 -5.28
N LYS A 89 -1.06 19.82 -6.31
CA LYS A 89 -2.32 20.46 -6.76
C LYS A 89 -3.37 20.47 -5.65
N VAL A 90 -3.64 19.32 -5.04
CA VAL A 90 -4.63 19.23 -3.94
C VAL A 90 -4.21 20.12 -2.78
N VAL A 91 -2.91 20.12 -2.41
CA VAL A 91 -2.39 21.00 -1.37
C VAL A 91 -2.62 22.47 -1.71
N ALA A 92 -2.33 22.88 -2.94
CA ALA A 92 -2.47 24.27 -3.38
C ALA A 92 -3.95 24.71 -3.44
N GLU A 93 -4.83 23.88 -3.98
CA GLU A 93 -6.26 24.15 -4.08
C GLU A 93 -6.93 24.25 -2.70
N ARG A 94 -6.58 23.36 -1.77
CA ARG A 94 -7.05 23.44 -0.38
C ARG A 94 -6.51 24.69 0.33
N ALA A 95 -5.24 25.01 0.12
CA ALA A 95 -4.63 26.21 0.68
C ALA A 95 -5.31 27.50 0.21
N ALA A 96 -5.72 27.56 -1.07
CA ALA A 96 -6.51 28.67 -1.63
C ALA A 96 -7.87 28.84 -0.92
N GLN A 97 -8.41 27.76 -0.37
CA GLN A 97 -9.62 27.77 0.46
C GLN A 97 -9.35 28.02 1.97
N GLY A 98 -8.10 28.30 2.34
CA GLY A 98 -7.67 28.50 3.74
C GLY A 98 -7.34 27.21 4.50
N ASN A 99 -7.38 26.05 3.84
CA ASN A 99 -7.12 24.73 4.45
C ASN A 99 -5.68 24.26 4.19
N ASN A 100 -4.74 24.61 5.08
CA ASN A 100 -3.33 24.21 4.97
C ASN A 100 -3.03 22.86 5.68
N PHE A 101 -3.95 21.93 5.62
CA PHE A 101 -3.85 20.63 6.29
C PHE A 101 -4.55 19.54 5.49
N GLY A 102 -4.19 18.30 5.75
CA GLY A 102 -4.82 17.14 5.12
C GLY A 102 -4.08 15.83 5.39
N THR A 103 -4.62 14.75 4.84
CA THR A 103 -4.05 13.40 4.96
C THR A 103 -3.87 12.77 3.60
N VAL A 104 -2.71 12.12 3.41
CA VAL A 104 -2.33 11.37 2.20
C VAL A 104 -1.99 9.94 2.60
N LEU A 105 -2.75 8.97 2.14
CA LEU A 105 -2.46 7.55 2.34
C LEU A 105 -1.59 7.02 1.20
N ILE A 106 -0.54 6.29 1.56
CA ILE A 106 0.49 5.82 0.64
C ILE A 106 0.68 4.31 0.86
N PRO A 107 0.45 3.46 -0.14
CA PRO A 107 0.76 2.04 -0.04
C PRO A 107 2.28 1.83 0.02
N GLU A 108 2.73 0.92 0.87
CA GLU A 108 4.16 0.59 1.07
C GLU A 108 4.89 0.24 -0.23
N GLY A 109 4.22 -0.49 -1.11
CA GLY A 109 4.79 -0.97 -2.37
C GLY A 109 4.80 0.04 -3.52
N LEU A 110 4.34 1.28 -3.31
CA LEU A 110 4.16 2.27 -4.38
C LEU A 110 5.36 2.37 -5.34
N VAL A 111 6.58 2.38 -4.79
CA VAL A 111 7.81 2.58 -5.58
C VAL A 111 8.01 1.50 -6.64
N GLU A 112 7.58 0.25 -6.37
CA GLU A 112 7.65 -0.87 -7.33
C GLU A 112 6.62 -0.76 -8.47
N PHE A 113 5.58 0.05 -8.32
CA PHE A 113 4.54 0.25 -9.32
C PHE A 113 4.77 1.47 -10.21
N ILE A 114 5.75 2.31 -9.89
CA ILE A 114 6.17 3.41 -10.78
C ILE A 114 7.08 2.82 -11.85
N PRO A 115 6.71 2.83 -13.16
CA PRO A 115 7.44 2.07 -14.18
C PRO A 115 8.93 2.43 -14.28
N ALA A 116 9.25 3.71 -14.16
CA ALA A 116 10.63 4.18 -14.15
C ALA A 116 11.44 3.66 -12.94
N MET A 117 10.84 3.69 -11.75
CA MET A 117 11.46 3.17 -10.53
C MET A 117 11.60 1.65 -10.57
N LYS A 118 10.62 0.94 -11.12
CA LYS A 118 10.65 -0.50 -11.31
C LYS A 118 11.84 -0.93 -12.19
N ARG A 119 12.09 -0.21 -13.30
CA ARG A 119 13.26 -0.43 -14.15
C ARG A 119 14.57 -0.15 -13.42
N LEU A 120 14.64 0.97 -12.72
CA LEU A 120 15.82 1.32 -11.91
C LEU A 120 16.12 0.27 -10.84
N ILE A 121 15.11 -0.19 -10.09
CA ILE A 121 15.26 -1.21 -9.05
C ILE A 121 15.74 -2.53 -9.65
N ALA A 122 15.20 -2.94 -10.79
CA ALA A 122 15.64 -4.16 -11.49
C ALA A 122 17.11 -4.08 -11.88
N GLU A 123 17.54 -2.98 -12.52
CA GLU A 123 18.95 -2.78 -12.90
C GLU A 123 19.88 -2.71 -11.69
N LEU A 124 19.46 -2.02 -10.60
CA LEU A 124 20.20 -1.98 -9.34
C LEU A 124 20.36 -3.37 -8.71
N ASN A 125 19.31 -4.19 -8.75
CA ASN A 125 19.38 -5.55 -8.23
C ASN A 125 20.39 -6.39 -9.00
N ASP A 126 20.33 -6.38 -10.33
CA ASP A 126 21.24 -7.13 -11.19
C ASP A 126 22.69 -6.62 -11.03
N PHE A 127 22.88 -5.31 -11.04
CA PHE A 127 24.19 -4.68 -10.90
C PHE A 127 24.85 -4.98 -9.56
N LEU A 128 24.13 -4.79 -8.44
CA LEU A 128 24.68 -4.97 -7.10
C LEU A 128 24.87 -6.46 -6.75
N ALA A 129 24.05 -7.35 -7.30
CA ALA A 129 24.28 -8.80 -7.16
C ALA A 129 25.57 -9.24 -7.88
N ALA A 130 25.85 -8.68 -9.07
CA ALA A 130 27.03 -9.01 -9.85
C ALA A 130 28.34 -8.40 -9.29
N ASN A 131 28.24 -7.30 -8.51
CA ASN A 131 29.41 -6.52 -8.06
C ASN A 131 29.46 -6.34 -6.53
N ALA A 132 28.86 -7.24 -5.75
CA ALA A 132 28.72 -7.10 -4.30
C ALA A 132 30.05 -6.90 -3.56
N GLU A 133 31.09 -7.66 -3.93
CA GLU A 133 32.41 -7.58 -3.30
C GLU A 133 33.11 -6.24 -3.59
N GLU A 134 33.08 -5.80 -4.85
CA GLU A 134 33.65 -4.51 -5.27
C GLU A 134 32.93 -3.36 -4.58
N PHE A 135 31.58 -3.40 -4.56
CA PHE A 135 30.76 -2.36 -3.95
C PHE A 135 31.01 -2.22 -2.44
N ALA A 136 31.21 -3.34 -1.73
CA ALA A 136 31.51 -3.33 -0.29
C ALA A 136 32.82 -2.63 0.06
N GLN A 137 33.78 -2.58 -0.86
CA GLN A 137 35.08 -1.92 -0.68
C GLN A 137 35.01 -0.40 -0.92
N ILE A 138 33.93 0.10 -1.54
CA ILE A 138 33.80 1.52 -1.87
C ILE A 138 33.36 2.29 -0.65
N LYS A 139 34.07 3.41 -0.36
CA LYS A 139 33.69 4.31 0.72
C LYS A 139 32.26 4.81 0.53
N LYS A 140 31.49 4.86 1.61
CA LYS A 140 30.07 5.27 1.58
C LYS A 140 29.83 6.58 0.83
N SER A 141 30.72 7.56 0.96
CA SER A 141 30.65 8.86 0.27
C SER A 141 30.79 8.78 -1.25
N HIS A 142 31.34 7.69 -1.80
CA HIS A 142 31.55 7.50 -3.23
C HIS A 142 30.60 6.45 -3.85
N GLN A 143 29.81 5.76 -3.04
CA GLN A 143 28.92 4.71 -3.51
C GLN A 143 27.86 5.24 -4.49
N ARG A 144 27.29 6.42 -4.23
CA ARG A 144 26.31 7.06 -5.11
C ARG A 144 26.89 7.33 -6.50
N ASP A 145 28.08 7.96 -6.56
CA ASP A 145 28.75 8.27 -7.83
C ASP A 145 29.16 7.02 -8.59
N TYR A 146 29.57 5.99 -7.86
CA TYR A 146 29.90 4.69 -8.44
C TYR A 146 28.68 4.06 -9.11
N ILE A 147 27.53 4.02 -8.44
CA ILE A 147 26.28 3.50 -8.98
C ILE A 147 25.87 4.30 -10.23
N ILE A 148 25.86 5.63 -10.17
CA ILE A 148 25.47 6.50 -11.29
C ILE A 148 26.29 6.20 -12.56
N ARG A 149 27.59 5.92 -12.41
CA ARG A 149 28.49 5.61 -13.54
C ARG A 149 28.24 4.24 -14.16
N LYS A 150 27.61 3.34 -13.45
CA LYS A 150 27.39 1.94 -13.87
C LYS A 150 25.98 1.68 -14.39
N LEU A 151 25.03 2.52 -14.03
CA LEU A 151 23.66 2.44 -14.52
C LEU A 151 23.55 2.89 -15.98
N SER A 152 22.51 2.41 -16.64
CA SER A 152 22.09 2.95 -17.94
C SER A 152 21.82 4.45 -17.84
N PRO A 153 22.02 5.23 -18.94
CA PRO A 153 21.86 6.68 -18.89
C PRO A 153 20.50 7.14 -18.33
N GLU A 154 19.43 6.46 -18.69
CA GLU A 154 18.07 6.79 -18.22
C GLU A 154 17.93 6.56 -16.70
N ASN A 155 18.37 5.40 -16.21
CA ASN A 155 18.28 5.07 -14.79
C ASN A 155 19.28 5.87 -13.94
N ALA A 156 20.44 6.24 -14.52
CA ALA A 156 21.39 7.13 -13.86
C ALA A 156 20.80 8.52 -13.56
N VAL A 157 20.03 9.08 -14.51
CA VAL A 157 19.32 10.36 -14.32
C VAL A 157 18.27 10.23 -13.23
N ILE A 158 17.47 9.17 -13.25
CA ILE A 158 16.44 8.92 -12.22
C ILE A 158 17.10 8.78 -10.85
N TYR A 159 18.12 7.92 -10.74
CA TYR A 159 18.82 7.69 -9.47
C TYR A 159 19.49 8.96 -8.94
N ALA A 160 20.09 9.77 -9.81
CA ALA A 160 20.69 11.06 -9.43
C ALA A 160 19.67 12.09 -8.95
N SER A 161 18.43 12.05 -9.43
CA SER A 161 17.35 12.95 -9.02
C SER A 161 16.72 12.61 -7.67
N LEU A 162 16.95 11.38 -7.16
CA LEU A 162 16.39 10.96 -5.87
C LEU A 162 17.07 11.67 -4.69
N PRO A 163 16.32 12.00 -3.62
CA PRO A 163 16.90 12.41 -2.37
C PRO A 163 17.97 11.41 -1.87
N GLU A 164 19.02 11.93 -1.23
CA GLU A 164 20.18 11.12 -0.81
C GLU A 164 19.77 9.93 0.08
N GLY A 165 18.84 10.15 1.02
CA GLY A 165 18.33 9.10 1.90
C GLY A 165 17.70 7.95 1.13
N VAL A 166 16.86 8.24 0.13
CA VAL A 166 16.18 7.24 -0.69
C VAL A 166 17.15 6.52 -1.61
N ALA A 167 18.04 7.25 -2.29
CA ALA A 167 19.08 6.65 -3.13
C ALA A 167 19.95 5.67 -2.32
N ARG A 168 20.27 6.03 -1.07
CA ARG A 168 20.98 5.16 -0.15
C ARG A 168 20.17 3.93 0.24
N GLN A 169 18.88 4.05 0.57
CA GLN A 169 18.02 2.92 0.90
C GLN A 169 17.90 1.94 -0.25
N LEU A 170 17.80 2.44 -1.49
CA LEU A 170 17.80 1.59 -2.69
C LEU A 170 19.10 0.79 -2.90
N SER A 171 20.22 1.24 -2.36
CA SER A 171 21.54 0.62 -2.59
C SER A 171 22.04 -0.27 -1.44
N LEU A 172 21.54 -0.10 -0.21
CA LEU A 172 22.16 -0.71 0.96
C LEU A 172 21.44 -1.95 1.49
N ASP A 173 20.11 -1.94 1.52
CA ASP A 173 19.37 -2.98 2.22
C ASP A 173 18.79 -3.99 1.22
N ARG A 174 19.26 -5.25 1.34
CA ARG A 174 18.84 -6.37 0.52
C ARG A 174 18.13 -7.41 1.36
N ASP A 175 17.10 -8.02 0.78
CA ASP A 175 16.47 -9.20 1.38
C ASP A 175 17.38 -10.44 1.21
N PRO A 176 17.10 -11.57 1.88
CA PRO A 176 17.88 -12.79 1.72
C PRO A 176 17.95 -13.32 0.27
N HIS A 177 17.11 -12.79 -0.61
CA HIS A 177 17.10 -13.14 -2.03
C HIS A 177 17.84 -12.13 -2.91
N GLY A 178 18.48 -11.11 -2.30
CA GLY A 178 19.26 -10.09 -3.00
C GLY A 178 18.47 -8.92 -3.60
N ASN A 179 17.16 -8.83 -3.31
CA ASN A 179 16.33 -7.74 -3.81
C ASN A 179 16.31 -6.55 -2.84
N VAL A 180 16.03 -5.35 -3.36
CA VAL A 180 15.78 -4.16 -2.53
C VAL A 180 14.66 -4.44 -1.54
N GLN A 181 14.89 -4.11 -0.28
CA GLN A 181 13.84 -4.14 0.74
C GLN A 181 12.97 -2.89 0.62
N VAL A 182 11.95 -2.95 -0.24
CA VAL A 182 11.06 -1.81 -0.53
C VAL A 182 10.36 -1.29 0.71
N SER A 183 10.07 -2.15 1.68
CA SER A 183 9.48 -1.77 2.98
C SER A 183 10.32 -0.74 3.76
N LEU A 184 11.63 -0.77 3.58
CA LEU A 184 12.55 0.16 4.25
C LEU A 184 12.62 1.52 3.56
N ILE A 185 12.09 1.66 2.35
CA ILE A 185 12.08 2.94 1.64
C ILE A 185 11.07 3.87 2.31
N GLU A 186 11.52 4.99 2.81
CA GLU A 186 10.70 6.03 3.44
C GLU A 186 9.94 6.84 2.37
N THR A 187 9.03 6.15 1.65
CA THR A 187 8.26 6.74 0.53
C THR A 187 7.43 7.94 0.97
N GLU A 188 6.94 7.94 2.21
CA GLU A 188 6.20 9.03 2.81
C GLU A 188 7.05 10.30 2.96
N LYS A 189 8.33 10.16 3.29
CA LYS A 189 9.28 11.27 3.34
C LYS A 189 9.67 11.73 1.95
N LEU A 190 9.99 10.79 1.06
CA LEU A 190 10.31 11.08 -0.33
C LEU A 190 9.24 11.97 -0.97
N LEU A 191 7.98 11.54 -0.91
CA LEU A 191 6.89 12.27 -1.52
C LEU A 191 6.70 13.65 -0.88
N SER A 192 6.74 13.73 0.44
CA SER A 192 6.54 15.01 1.14
C SER A 192 7.66 16.03 0.86
N GLU A 193 8.93 15.59 0.78
CA GLU A 193 10.06 16.45 0.44
C GLU A 193 9.95 16.96 -0.99
N MET A 194 9.61 16.09 -1.94
CA MET A 194 9.40 16.48 -3.33
C MET A 194 8.20 17.41 -3.51
N VAL A 195 7.09 17.15 -2.80
CA VAL A 195 5.93 18.06 -2.78
C VAL A 195 6.32 19.41 -2.20
N GLY A 196 7.06 19.44 -1.10
CA GLY A 196 7.56 20.67 -0.50
C GLY A 196 8.40 21.50 -1.46
N THR A 197 9.32 20.84 -2.17
CA THR A 197 10.18 21.47 -3.19
C THR A 197 9.32 22.05 -4.34
N LYS A 198 8.37 21.28 -4.85
CA LYS A 198 7.47 21.72 -5.92
C LYS A 198 6.58 22.90 -5.48
N LEU A 199 6.06 22.86 -4.27
CA LEU A 199 5.26 23.97 -3.71
C LEU A 199 6.10 25.23 -3.46
N ALA A 200 7.38 25.10 -3.10
CA ALA A 200 8.29 26.22 -2.99
C ALA A 200 8.50 26.90 -4.37
N GLN A 201 8.75 26.12 -5.41
CA GLN A 201 8.81 26.60 -6.78
C GLN A 201 7.49 27.29 -7.22
N TRP A 202 6.35 26.66 -6.97
CA TRP A 202 5.05 27.25 -7.30
C TRP A 202 4.76 28.53 -6.52
N LYS A 203 5.33 28.69 -5.34
CA LYS A 203 5.21 29.93 -4.56
C LYS A 203 5.99 31.07 -5.21
N GLU A 204 7.20 30.79 -5.72
CA GLU A 204 7.98 31.76 -6.50
C GLU A 204 7.26 32.15 -7.80
N GLU A 205 6.59 31.20 -8.43
CA GLU A 205 5.78 31.40 -9.64
C GLU A 205 4.41 32.08 -9.36
N GLY A 206 4.06 32.32 -8.10
CA GLY A 206 2.75 32.87 -7.71
C GLY A 206 1.57 31.90 -7.82
N LYS A 207 1.83 30.60 -8.02
CA LYS A 207 0.80 29.54 -8.17
C LYS A 207 0.34 28.94 -6.85
N PHE A 208 1.13 29.09 -5.79
CA PHE A 208 0.82 28.59 -4.45
C PHE A 208 0.82 29.74 -3.43
N VAL A 209 -0.30 29.89 -2.74
CA VAL A 209 -0.46 30.86 -1.66
C VAL A 209 -0.90 30.11 -0.42
N GLY A 210 0.05 29.75 0.43
CA GLY A 210 -0.24 28.97 1.62
C GLY A 210 0.99 28.60 2.43
N LYS A 211 0.79 27.71 3.39
CA LYS A 211 1.85 27.10 4.19
C LYS A 211 1.80 25.58 3.97
N PHE A 212 2.96 24.98 3.84
CA PHE A 212 3.09 23.54 3.79
C PHE A 212 4.05 23.07 4.88
N ALA A 213 3.57 22.17 5.71
CA ALA A 213 4.38 21.46 6.70
C ALA A 213 3.90 20.02 6.76
N ALA A 214 4.81 19.06 6.67
CA ALA A 214 4.48 17.63 6.62
C ALA A 214 4.82 16.93 7.95
N GLN A 215 3.98 15.96 8.29
CA GLN A 215 4.24 14.94 9.31
C GLN A 215 4.24 13.57 8.61
N HIS A 216 5.13 12.67 9.07
CA HIS A 216 5.33 11.37 8.45
C HIS A 216 4.92 10.27 9.42
N HIS A 217 4.21 9.27 8.90
CA HIS A 217 3.78 8.12 9.67
C HIS A 217 4.01 6.86 8.83
N PHE A 218 4.50 5.80 9.46
CA PHE A 218 4.52 4.48 8.90
C PHE A 218 3.75 3.54 9.83
N PHE A 219 2.66 2.98 9.31
CA PHE A 219 1.88 1.96 10.01
C PHE A 219 2.30 0.60 9.50
N GLY A 220 3.08 -0.07 10.32
CA GLY A 220 3.72 -1.33 10.02
C GLY A 220 3.16 -2.48 10.85
N TYR A 221 4.07 -3.21 11.51
CA TYR A 221 3.72 -4.45 12.24
C TYR A 221 2.76 -4.24 13.40
N GLU A 222 2.72 -3.06 14.02
CA GLU A 222 1.83 -2.73 15.13
C GLU A 222 0.36 -2.99 14.81
N GLY A 223 -0.10 -2.70 13.60
CA GLY A 223 -1.46 -2.99 13.19
C GLY A 223 -1.75 -4.47 13.01
N ARG A 224 -0.73 -5.26 12.64
CA ARG A 224 -0.85 -6.71 12.50
C ARG A 224 -0.72 -7.47 13.82
N CYS A 225 -0.17 -6.84 14.84
CA CYS A 225 0.01 -7.42 16.17
C CYS A 225 -1.14 -7.06 17.12
N ALA A 226 -2.18 -6.40 16.65
CA ALA A 226 -3.40 -6.16 17.41
C ALA A 226 -4.15 -7.48 17.68
N ALA A 227 -5.01 -7.47 18.70
CA ALA A 227 -5.91 -8.60 18.92
C ALA A 227 -6.83 -8.77 17.68
N PRO A 228 -7.04 -10.03 17.23
CA PRO A 228 -7.82 -10.27 16.02
C PRO A 228 -9.25 -9.77 16.18
N SER A 229 -9.79 -9.15 15.12
CA SER A 229 -11.21 -8.84 15.04
C SER A 229 -12.05 -10.13 15.09
N ASN A 230 -13.33 -10.03 15.40
CA ASN A 230 -14.22 -11.19 15.38
C ASN A 230 -14.21 -11.85 14.00
N PHE A 231 -14.22 -11.05 12.93
CA PHE A 231 -14.13 -11.55 11.57
C PHE A 231 -12.83 -12.36 11.33
N ASP A 232 -11.66 -11.84 11.67
CA ASP A 232 -10.40 -12.57 11.48
C ASP A 232 -10.32 -13.82 12.35
N ALA A 233 -10.86 -13.77 13.58
CA ALA A 233 -10.92 -14.94 14.47
C ALA A 233 -11.74 -16.07 13.84
N ASP A 234 -12.96 -15.80 13.39
CA ASP A 234 -13.84 -16.78 12.75
C ASP A 234 -13.27 -17.27 11.43
N TYR A 235 -12.67 -16.37 10.65
CA TYR A 235 -12.08 -16.69 9.35
C TYR A 235 -10.88 -17.63 9.50
N CYS A 236 -9.93 -17.32 10.39
CA CYS A 236 -8.76 -18.16 10.63
C CYS A 236 -9.14 -19.52 11.21
N TYR A 237 -10.12 -19.55 12.10
CA TYR A 237 -10.66 -20.78 12.64
C TYR A 237 -11.28 -21.67 11.54
N SER A 238 -12.10 -21.08 10.69
CA SER A 238 -12.72 -21.76 9.55
C SER A 238 -11.68 -22.29 8.55
N LEU A 239 -10.62 -21.52 8.27
CA LEU A 239 -9.51 -21.98 7.42
C LEU A 239 -8.77 -23.17 8.04
N GLY A 240 -8.55 -23.16 9.35
CA GLY A 240 -7.93 -24.28 10.07
C GLY A 240 -8.74 -25.56 9.98
N TYR A 241 -10.06 -25.49 10.16
CA TYR A 241 -10.96 -26.63 9.96
C TYR A 241 -10.99 -27.12 8.53
N ALA A 242 -11.05 -26.21 7.54
CA ALA A 242 -11.00 -26.57 6.12
C ALA A 242 -9.69 -27.28 5.77
N ALA A 243 -8.54 -26.80 6.29
CA ALA A 243 -7.25 -27.45 6.11
C ALA A 243 -7.23 -28.87 6.72
N SER A 244 -7.74 -29.01 7.94
CA SER A 244 -7.83 -30.30 8.62
C SER A 244 -8.71 -31.30 7.86
N ALA A 245 -9.84 -30.84 7.32
CA ALA A 245 -10.73 -31.67 6.51
C ALA A 245 -10.05 -32.09 5.18
N LEU A 246 -9.30 -31.21 4.53
CA LEU A 246 -8.53 -31.58 3.33
C LEU A 246 -7.49 -32.65 3.64
N ILE A 247 -6.73 -32.52 4.73
CA ILE A 247 -5.73 -33.49 5.17
C ILE A 247 -6.39 -34.84 5.48
N ALA A 248 -7.48 -34.85 6.25
CA ALA A 248 -8.22 -36.06 6.61
C ALA A 248 -8.76 -36.83 5.40
N ASN A 249 -9.05 -36.11 4.30
CA ASN A 249 -9.49 -36.70 3.02
C ASN A 249 -8.33 -36.98 2.05
N GLY A 250 -7.07 -36.97 2.51
CA GLY A 250 -5.89 -37.27 1.71
C GLY A 250 -5.63 -36.26 0.59
N LYS A 251 -6.15 -35.02 0.68
CA LYS A 251 -5.95 -33.99 -0.31
C LYS A 251 -4.64 -33.24 -0.03
N THR A 252 -3.68 -33.35 -0.94
CA THR A 252 -2.40 -32.62 -0.90
C THR A 252 -2.31 -31.61 -2.02
N GLY A 253 -1.53 -30.55 -1.84
CA GLY A 253 -1.40 -29.48 -2.85
C GLY A 253 -2.63 -28.58 -2.98
N TYR A 254 -3.42 -28.47 -1.91
CA TYR A 254 -4.57 -27.59 -1.82
C TYR A 254 -4.30 -26.48 -0.79
N MET A 255 -4.80 -25.29 -1.07
CA MET A 255 -4.98 -24.24 -0.07
C MET A 255 -6.41 -24.30 0.46
N SER A 256 -6.58 -24.17 1.78
CA SER A 256 -7.89 -23.96 2.39
C SER A 256 -8.47 -22.62 1.96
N SER A 257 -9.76 -22.56 1.78
CA SER A 257 -10.47 -21.35 1.39
C SER A 257 -11.84 -21.28 2.08
N VAL A 258 -12.31 -20.07 2.32
CA VAL A 258 -13.64 -19.78 2.85
C VAL A 258 -14.29 -18.75 1.94
N ARG A 259 -15.55 -18.95 1.60
CA ARG A 259 -16.35 -18.07 0.73
C ARG A 259 -17.60 -17.62 1.45
N ASN A 260 -18.32 -16.65 0.87
CA ASN A 260 -19.52 -16.05 1.43
C ASN A 260 -19.29 -15.33 2.75
N THR A 261 -18.14 -14.69 2.87
CA THR A 261 -17.62 -14.09 4.12
C THR A 261 -18.29 -12.77 4.52
N THR A 262 -19.24 -12.26 3.75
CA THR A 262 -20.12 -11.16 4.16
C THR A 262 -21.38 -11.63 4.88
N ALA A 263 -21.70 -12.93 4.80
CA ALA A 263 -22.76 -13.55 5.58
C ALA A 263 -22.27 -13.88 6.99
N PRO A 264 -23.17 -14.19 7.94
CA PRO A 264 -22.78 -14.77 9.23
C PRO A 264 -21.88 -16.00 9.10
N ALA A 265 -20.98 -16.21 10.07
CA ALA A 265 -19.93 -17.22 9.98
C ALA A 265 -20.48 -18.67 9.77
N GLU A 266 -21.64 -18.98 10.31
CA GLU A 266 -22.34 -20.27 10.11
C GLU A 266 -22.80 -20.52 8.66
N GLU A 267 -22.89 -19.48 7.83
CA GLU A 267 -23.23 -19.58 6.42
C GLU A 267 -22.00 -19.60 5.50
N TRP A 268 -20.80 -19.51 6.07
CA TRP A 268 -19.57 -19.53 5.28
C TRP A 268 -19.34 -20.88 4.63
N ILE A 269 -18.78 -20.87 3.44
CA ILE A 269 -18.55 -22.09 2.64
C ILE A 269 -17.06 -22.40 2.65
N ALA A 270 -16.67 -23.38 3.47
CA ALA A 270 -15.31 -23.89 3.50
C ALA A 270 -15.00 -24.75 2.27
N GLY A 271 -13.77 -24.72 1.79
CA GLY A 271 -13.34 -25.48 0.62
C GLY A 271 -11.82 -25.55 0.48
N GLY A 272 -11.41 -26.09 -0.66
CA GLY A 272 -9.99 -26.16 -1.03
C GLY A 272 -9.77 -25.79 -2.49
N VAL A 273 -8.67 -25.07 -2.75
CA VAL A 273 -8.27 -24.68 -4.10
C VAL A 273 -6.93 -25.34 -4.41
N PRO A 274 -6.80 -26.08 -5.53
CA PRO A 274 -5.52 -26.63 -5.96
C PRO A 274 -4.49 -25.50 -6.11
N ILE A 275 -3.32 -25.66 -5.49
CA ILE A 275 -2.28 -24.63 -5.50
C ILE A 275 -1.83 -24.29 -6.93
N THR A 276 -1.87 -25.24 -7.84
CA THR A 276 -1.55 -25.05 -9.26
C THR A 276 -2.49 -24.08 -9.98
N MET A 277 -3.73 -23.92 -9.50
CA MET A 277 -4.69 -22.93 -10.04
C MET A 277 -4.34 -21.49 -9.62
N MET A 278 -3.46 -21.33 -8.63
CA MET A 278 -3.05 -20.03 -8.09
C MET A 278 -1.67 -19.63 -8.60
N MET A 279 -0.98 -20.52 -9.32
CA MET A 279 0.38 -20.25 -9.79
C MET A 279 0.37 -19.54 -11.13
N ASN A 280 1.33 -18.61 -11.26
CA ASN A 280 1.73 -18.00 -12.51
C ASN A 280 3.23 -18.19 -12.71
N MET A 281 3.72 -18.05 -13.94
CA MET A 281 5.13 -18.13 -14.24
C MET A 281 5.73 -16.71 -14.23
N GLU A 282 6.64 -16.45 -13.31
CA GLU A 282 7.36 -15.18 -13.23
C GLU A 282 8.86 -15.39 -13.43
N ARG A 283 9.51 -14.42 -14.06
CA ARG A 283 10.96 -14.43 -14.19
C ARG A 283 11.60 -13.99 -12.88
N ARG A 284 12.31 -14.92 -12.21
CA ARG A 284 13.05 -14.67 -10.98
C ARG A 284 14.48 -15.19 -11.12
N HIS A 285 15.47 -14.35 -10.81
CA HIS A 285 16.89 -14.70 -10.94
C HIS A 285 17.26 -15.22 -12.34
N GLY A 286 16.68 -14.61 -13.40
CA GLY A 286 16.93 -15.00 -14.80
C GLY A 286 16.17 -16.23 -15.28
N GLU A 287 15.47 -16.97 -14.43
CA GLU A 287 14.72 -18.18 -14.75
C GLU A 287 13.21 -17.98 -14.57
N MET A 288 12.42 -18.69 -15.36
CA MET A 288 10.94 -18.75 -15.18
C MET A 288 10.62 -19.69 -14.03
N LYS A 289 10.02 -19.16 -12.96
CA LYS A 289 9.63 -19.94 -11.76
C LYS A 289 8.15 -19.83 -11.52
N PRO A 290 7.48 -20.93 -11.10
CA PRO A 290 6.10 -20.87 -10.67
C PRO A 290 6.01 -20.12 -9.34
N VAL A 291 5.15 -19.11 -9.29
CA VAL A 291 4.87 -18.31 -8.08
C VAL A 291 3.37 -18.18 -7.90
N ILE A 292 2.93 -18.05 -6.66
CA ILE A 292 1.52 -17.73 -6.39
C ILE A 292 1.24 -16.34 -6.92
N GLN A 293 0.21 -16.22 -7.75
CA GLN A 293 -0.19 -14.95 -8.34
C GLN A 293 -0.64 -13.98 -7.25
N LYS A 294 -0.09 -12.77 -7.27
CA LYS A 294 -0.50 -11.70 -6.37
C LYS A 294 -1.90 -11.22 -6.74
N ALA A 295 -2.73 -11.03 -5.73
CA ALA A 295 -4.01 -10.36 -5.89
C ALA A 295 -3.76 -8.85 -5.91
N LEU A 296 -4.08 -8.21 -7.02
CA LEU A 296 -3.99 -6.75 -7.20
C LEU A 296 -5.36 -6.11 -7.10
N VAL A 297 -5.40 -4.82 -6.73
CA VAL A 297 -6.64 -4.04 -6.77
C VAL A 297 -7.14 -3.97 -8.21
N LYS A 298 -8.39 -4.42 -8.42
CA LYS A 298 -9.05 -4.35 -9.72
C LYS A 298 -9.61 -2.95 -9.93
N LEU A 299 -9.07 -2.22 -10.92
CA LEU A 299 -9.50 -0.84 -11.21
C LEU A 299 -10.92 -0.78 -11.80
N ASP A 300 -11.43 -1.88 -12.32
CA ASP A 300 -12.81 -2.07 -12.76
C ASP A 300 -13.72 -2.69 -11.69
N GLY A 301 -13.15 -3.02 -10.52
CA GLY A 301 -13.87 -3.60 -9.38
C GLY A 301 -14.72 -2.57 -8.64
N ALA A 302 -15.76 -3.06 -7.95
CA ALA A 302 -16.67 -2.20 -7.19
C ALA A 302 -15.99 -1.38 -6.08
N PRO A 303 -15.02 -1.91 -5.30
CA PRO A 303 -14.34 -1.12 -4.29
C PRO A 303 -13.58 0.09 -4.87
N PHE A 304 -12.80 -0.13 -5.94
CA PHE A 304 -12.08 0.97 -6.57
C PHE A 304 -13.03 1.98 -7.22
N LYS A 305 -14.10 1.54 -7.86
CA LYS A 305 -15.13 2.45 -8.43
C LYS A 305 -15.80 3.29 -7.35
N ALA A 306 -16.13 2.71 -6.19
CA ALA A 306 -16.70 3.43 -5.07
C ALA A 306 -15.74 4.52 -4.56
N PHE A 307 -14.45 4.19 -4.39
CA PHE A 307 -13.41 5.14 -4.05
C PHE A 307 -13.26 6.24 -5.13
N ALA A 308 -13.12 5.87 -6.39
CA ALA A 308 -12.92 6.79 -7.51
C ALA A 308 -14.07 7.80 -7.66
N ALA A 309 -15.31 7.38 -7.37
CA ALA A 309 -16.48 8.25 -7.42
C ALA A 309 -16.49 9.34 -6.33
N GLN A 310 -15.76 9.16 -5.24
CA GLN A 310 -15.78 10.07 -4.09
C GLN A 310 -14.49 10.84 -3.87
N ARG A 311 -13.35 10.35 -4.37
CA ARG A 311 -12.01 10.86 -4.03
C ARG A 311 -11.81 12.34 -4.37
N ASP A 312 -12.40 12.84 -5.46
CA ASP A 312 -12.26 14.24 -5.86
C ASP A 312 -12.98 15.18 -4.87
N ARG A 313 -14.12 14.73 -4.32
CA ARG A 313 -14.83 15.42 -3.23
C ARG A 313 -14.00 15.38 -1.96
N TRP A 314 -13.52 14.21 -1.55
CA TRP A 314 -12.69 14.06 -0.34
C TRP A 314 -11.38 14.85 -0.43
N ALA A 315 -10.83 15.02 -1.63
CA ALA A 315 -9.63 15.83 -1.84
C ALA A 315 -9.83 17.26 -1.38
N MET A 316 -11.01 17.84 -1.63
CA MET A 316 -11.30 19.25 -1.34
C MET A 316 -11.99 19.44 0.02
N GLU A 317 -12.84 18.52 0.42
CA GLU A 317 -13.63 18.62 1.66
C GLU A 317 -12.90 17.97 2.84
N THR A 318 -13.36 18.27 4.04
CA THR A 318 -12.87 17.65 5.28
C THR A 318 -13.93 16.71 5.82
N ASP A 319 -14.25 15.70 5.02
CA ASP A 319 -15.30 14.72 5.26
C ASP A 319 -14.80 13.50 6.06
N TYR A 320 -13.86 13.73 6.95
CA TYR A 320 -13.22 12.66 7.71
C TYR A 320 -14.20 11.83 8.52
N VAL A 321 -14.05 10.51 8.44
CA VAL A 321 -14.77 9.55 9.26
C VAL A 321 -13.85 9.00 10.34
N TYR A 322 -14.35 8.91 11.54
CA TYR A 322 -13.64 8.42 12.71
C TYR A 322 -14.24 7.07 13.14
N PRO A 323 -13.74 5.93 12.62
CA PRO A 323 -14.36 4.63 12.89
C PRO A 323 -14.31 4.22 14.36
N GLY A 324 -13.34 4.76 15.12
CA GLY A 324 -13.11 4.35 16.50
C GLY A 324 -12.42 2.98 16.61
N PRO A 325 -12.23 2.47 17.84
CA PRO A 325 -11.58 1.19 18.09
C PRO A 325 -12.42 0.00 17.62
N ILE A 326 -11.78 -1.14 17.42
CA ILE A 326 -12.46 -2.39 17.08
C ILE A 326 -13.43 -2.75 18.22
N GLN A 327 -14.68 -3.04 17.85
CA GLN A 327 -15.71 -3.46 18.80
C GLN A 327 -15.83 -4.98 18.80
N TYR A 328 -15.55 -5.61 19.94
CA TYR A 328 -15.61 -7.07 20.08
C TYR A 328 -16.97 -7.56 20.60
N PHE A 329 -17.75 -6.66 21.21
CA PHE A 329 -19.03 -6.98 21.81
C PHE A 329 -20.06 -5.88 21.46
N GLY A 330 -21.30 -6.28 21.25
CA GLY A 330 -22.39 -5.37 20.95
C GLY A 330 -23.33 -5.91 19.85
N PRO A 331 -24.11 -5.04 19.22
CA PRO A 331 -24.90 -5.43 18.06
C PRO A 331 -24.02 -5.90 16.90
N THR A 332 -24.48 -6.91 16.17
CA THR A 332 -23.78 -7.51 15.01
C THR A 332 -23.34 -6.45 13.99
N GLU A 333 -24.16 -5.41 13.79
CA GLU A 333 -23.90 -4.34 12.82
C GLU A 333 -22.63 -3.52 13.12
N VAL A 334 -22.12 -3.57 14.36
CA VAL A 334 -20.90 -2.84 14.74
C VAL A 334 -19.72 -3.75 15.10
N CYS A 335 -19.99 -5.02 15.42
CA CYS A 335 -18.96 -5.96 15.90
C CYS A 335 -18.44 -6.92 14.82
N ASP A 336 -19.33 -7.38 13.96
CA ASP A 336 -19.06 -8.52 13.05
C ASP A 336 -19.08 -8.12 11.57
N GLN A 337 -18.96 -6.84 11.26
CA GLN A 337 -18.97 -6.41 9.87
C GLN A 337 -17.67 -6.77 9.15
N ALA A 338 -17.81 -7.35 7.97
CA ALA A 338 -16.73 -7.50 7.02
C ALA A 338 -16.19 -6.13 6.55
N THR A 339 -14.98 -6.13 5.99
CA THR A 339 -14.39 -4.91 5.39
C THR A 339 -15.29 -4.33 4.29
N LYS A 340 -15.20 -3.02 4.08
CA LYS A 340 -15.99 -2.32 3.04
C LYS A 340 -15.67 -2.83 1.64
N THR A 341 -14.41 -3.15 1.38
CA THR A 341 -14.00 -3.73 0.10
C THR A 341 -14.72 -5.06 -0.13
N LEU A 342 -14.75 -5.94 0.86
CA LEU A 342 -15.40 -7.23 0.75
C LEU A 342 -16.92 -7.08 0.59
N GLN A 343 -17.55 -6.17 1.35
CA GLN A 343 -18.98 -5.86 1.20
C GLN A 343 -19.31 -5.39 -0.22
N LEU A 344 -18.49 -4.49 -0.77
CA LEU A 344 -18.66 -3.95 -2.13
C LEU A 344 -18.43 -5.01 -3.22
N GLU A 345 -17.47 -5.91 -3.05
CA GLU A 345 -17.19 -7.00 -3.99
C GLU A 345 -18.33 -8.03 -4.05
N GLN A 346 -19.00 -8.26 -2.93
CA GLN A 346 -20.07 -9.26 -2.81
C GLN A 346 -21.48 -8.65 -2.93
N ALA A 347 -21.61 -7.33 -3.00
CA ALA A 347 -22.88 -6.67 -3.28
C ALA A 347 -23.42 -7.10 -4.66
N LYS A 348 -24.65 -7.59 -4.68
CA LYS A 348 -25.33 -8.07 -5.90
C LYS A 348 -26.00 -6.91 -6.64
#